data_516652a9a23942b3dd6c93f4a20ff865
#
_entry.id   516652a9a23942b3dd6c93f4a20ff865
#
_cell.length_a   1.000
_cell.length_b   1.000
_cell.length_c   1.000
_cell.angle_alpha   90.00
_cell.angle_beta   90.00
_cell.angle_gamma   90.00
#
_symmetry.space_group_name_H-M   'P 1'
#
loop_
_entity.id
_entity.type
_entity.pdbx_description
1 polymer ?
#
loop_
_entity_poly.entity_id
_entity_poly.type
_entity_poly.pdbx_seq_one_letter_code
_entity_poly.pdbx_strand_id
1 'polypeptide(L)'
;LKLITFIGIALSFTVSAQPTLINVNEFELEYEVAGNGAHIVLLEAGGSAAMADWEPVFNQIAEHATVIRYSRVGNGNSTAIKRHFTSSDYAEYASELLVALDVNQPVILVAHSYGGSVAREFAAAYPKQIKALLMLDPSSEHDVDILRAIDLEKANREIAQIKLDDMADGMSNQYLDFWSKRPLPDYPQIKDMPVTVITSVRKVDSPVNLFFTDQGRQMWGELWQGWASAFPQGKSVLTGKSGHFVQFDEPELVLNELLVLMQKLDKH
;
A
#
# COMPACT_ATOMS: atom_id res chain seq x y z
N LEU A 1 44.10 -5.51 -28.37
CA LEU A 1 43.00 -5.95 -27.49
C LEU A 1 42.86 -4.93 -26.36
N LYS A 2 41.87 -4.01 -26.45
CA LYS A 2 41.61 -3.02 -25.39
C LYS A 2 40.61 -3.66 -24.41
N LEU A 3 41.07 -3.86 -23.18
CA LEU A 3 40.23 -4.29 -22.06
C LEU A 3 39.37 -3.08 -21.64
N ILE A 4 38.05 -3.17 -21.81
CA ILE A 4 37.11 -2.17 -21.27
C ILE A 4 36.73 -2.68 -19.88
N THR A 5 37.27 -2.00 -18.87
CA THR A 5 36.93 -2.23 -17.47
C THR A 5 35.59 -1.53 -17.21
N PHE A 6 34.52 -2.28 -17.01
CA PHE A 6 33.26 -1.76 -16.48
C PHE A 6 33.46 -1.42 -15.00
N ILE A 7 33.52 -0.16 -14.67
CA ILE A 7 33.44 0.31 -13.28
C ILE A 7 31.97 0.31 -12.93
N GLY A 8 31.51 -0.72 -12.22
CA GLY A 8 30.21 -0.72 -11.58
C GLY A 8 30.23 0.33 -10.45
N ILE A 9 29.48 1.40 -10.59
CA ILE A 9 29.24 2.35 -9.51
C ILE A 9 28.28 1.65 -8.54
N ALA A 10 28.83 1.13 -7.46
CA ALA A 10 28.02 0.71 -6.31
C ALA A 10 27.49 1.99 -5.65
N LEU A 11 26.20 2.28 -5.82
CA LEU A 11 25.51 3.29 -5.06
C LEU A 11 25.47 2.83 -3.60
N SER A 12 26.38 3.35 -2.79
CA SER A 12 26.36 3.18 -1.33
C SER A 12 25.33 4.16 -0.78
N PHE A 13 24.09 3.72 -0.57
CA PHE A 13 23.13 4.50 0.19
C PHE A 13 23.59 4.50 1.65
N THR A 14 24.10 5.64 2.10
CA THR A 14 24.25 5.90 3.53
C THR A 14 22.88 6.11 4.13
N VAL A 15 22.61 5.49 5.28
CA VAL A 15 21.39 5.71 6.06
C VAL A 15 21.15 7.21 6.17
N SER A 16 20.17 7.76 5.45
CA SER A 16 19.74 9.14 5.64
C SER A 16 18.85 9.17 6.88
N ALA A 17 19.30 9.81 7.94
CA ALA A 17 18.59 9.88 9.22
C ALA A 17 17.48 10.93 9.23
N GLN A 18 17.16 11.56 8.10
CA GLN A 18 16.15 12.61 8.00
C GLN A 18 15.33 12.49 6.70
N PRO A 19 14.01 12.68 6.77
CA PRO A 19 13.17 12.82 5.59
C PRO A 19 13.67 13.90 4.65
N THR A 20 13.63 13.63 3.36
CA THR A 20 14.10 14.52 2.31
C THR A 20 12.95 14.80 1.34
N LEU A 21 12.96 15.96 0.69
CA LEU A 21 12.02 16.29 -0.38
C LEU A 21 12.66 16.02 -1.76
N ILE A 22 11.88 15.52 -2.67
CA ILE A 22 12.26 15.32 -4.07
C ILE A 22 11.17 15.86 -5.01
N ASN A 23 11.59 16.52 -6.09
CA ASN A 23 10.66 16.98 -7.11
C ASN A 23 10.16 15.79 -7.94
N VAL A 24 8.85 15.64 -8.00
CA VAL A 24 8.13 14.68 -8.82
C VAL A 24 7.08 15.44 -9.61
N ASN A 25 7.35 15.68 -10.89
CA ASN A 25 6.59 16.58 -11.75
C ASN A 25 6.43 17.99 -11.11
N GLU A 26 5.21 18.44 -10.87
CA GLU A 26 4.91 19.75 -10.28
C GLU A 26 4.90 19.78 -8.74
N PHE A 27 5.17 18.65 -8.07
CA PHE A 27 5.11 18.55 -6.62
C PHE A 27 6.43 18.12 -6.00
N GLU A 28 6.64 18.49 -4.73
CA GLU A 28 7.69 17.93 -3.89
C GLU A 28 7.08 16.81 -3.02
N LEU A 29 7.69 15.63 -3.05
CA LEU A 29 7.32 14.49 -2.22
C LEU A 29 8.36 14.28 -1.12
N GLU A 30 7.88 14.10 0.09
CA GLU A 30 8.67 13.66 1.22
C GLU A 30 8.96 12.16 1.08
N TYR A 31 10.23 11.78 1.23
CA TYR A 31 10.63 10.39 1.15
C TYR A 31 11.83 10.09 2.04
N GLU A 32 12.06 8.81 2.28
CA GLU A 32 13.24 8.27 2.93
C GLU A 32 13.63 6.94 2.30
N VAL A 33 14.93 6.71 2.16
CA VAL A 33 15.49 5.45 1.66
C VAL A 33 16.46 4.89 2.68
N ALA A 34 16.35 3.61 3.00
CA ALA A 34 17.27 2.90 3.89
C ALA A 34 17.60 1.50 3.38
N GLY A 35 18.68 0.91 3.92
CA GLY A 35 19.14 -0.40 3.54
C GLY A 35 19.87 -0.43 2.19
N ASN A 36 20.40 -1.60 1.84
CA ASN A 36 21.18 -1.84 0.62
C ASN A 36 21.00 -3.26 0.05
N GLY A 37 19.89 -3.93 0.40
CA GLY A 37 19.58 -5.26 -0.12
C GLY A 37 19.24 -5.25 -1.61
N ALA A 38 19.31 -6.42 -2.24
CA ALA A 38 19.10 -6.59 -3.68
C ALA A 38 17.65 -6.30 -4.11
N HIS A 39 16.67 -6.58 -3.24
CA HIS A 39 15.28 -6.23 -3.49
C HIS A 39 15.03 -4.77 -3.11
N ILE A 40 14.24 -4.07 -3.92
CA ILE A 40 13.70 -2.76 -3.58
C ILE A 40 12.25 -2.94 -3.12
N VAL A 41 11.93 -2.35 -1.97
CA VAL A 41 10.59 -2.33 -1.38
C VAL A 41 10.08 -0.91 -1.39
N LEU A 42 8.92 -0.68 -2.01
CA LEU A 42 8.20 0.59 -1.94
C LEU A 42 7.05 0.45 -0.95
N LEU A 43 6.95 1.37 0.01
CA LEU A 43 5.93 1.38 1.06
C LEU A 43 4.85 2.42 0.75
N GLU A 44 3.64 1.96 0.46
CA GLU A 44 2.45 2.77 0.12
C GLU A 44 1.53 2.87 1.33
N ALA A 45 1.46 4.04 1.95
CA ALA A 45 0.75 4.28 3.21
C ALA A 45 -0.78 4.21 3.08
N GLY A 46 -1.48 4.13 4.21
CA GLY A 46 -2.93 4.25 4.31
C GLY A 46 -3.45 5.63 3.88
N GLY A 47 -4.76 5.81 3.89
CA GLY A 47 -5.41 7.11 3.61
C GLY A 47 -4.90 8.15 4.60
N SER A 48 -4.84 9.42 4.32
CA SER A 48 -4.31 10.50 5.17
C SER A 48 -3.01 10.23 5.95
N ALA A 49 -2.52 8.99 5.93
CA ALA A 49 -1.25 8.64 6.56
C ALA A 49 -0.08 9.12 5.69
N ALA A 50 0.97 9.59 6.39
CA ALA A 50 2.24 9.89 5.79
C ALA A 50 3.18 8.67 5.91
N MET A 51 4.44 8.81 5.54
CA MET A 51 5.43 7.75 5.68
C MET A 51 5.63 7.23 7.12
N ALA A 52 5.15 7.95 8.13
CA ALA A 52 5.10 7.51 9.53
C ALA A 52 4.24 6.24 9.73
N ASP A 53 3.33 5.93 8.82
CA ASP A 53 2.57 4.68 8.78
C ASP A 53 3.47 3.43 8.80
N TRP A 54 4.72 3.59 8.39
CA TRP A 54 5.70 2.51 8.25
C TRP A 54 6.79 2.48 9.34
N GLU A 55 6.70 3.40 10.33
CA GLU A 55 7.71 3.52 11.39
C GLU A 55 8.04 2.19 12.09
N PRO A 56 7.06 1.32 12.43
CA PRO A 56 7.35 0.09 13.18
C PRO A 56 8.17 -0.95 12.40
N VAL A 57 8.11 -0.92 11.05
CA VAL A 57 8.72 -1.95 10.20
C VAL A 57 9.83 -1.44 9.30
N PHE A 58 9.97 -0.13 9.12
CA PHE A 58 10.88 0.46 8.16
C PHE A 58 12.34 0.03 8.36
N ASN A 59 12.86 0.18 9.58
CA ASN A 59 14.24 -0.20 9.89
C ASN A 59 14.45 -1.72 9.83
N GLN A 60 13.47 -2.51 10.23
CA GLN A 60 13.54 -3.97 10.14
C GLN A 60 13.58 -4.43 8.67
N ILE A 61 12.80 -3.82 7.79
CA ILE A 61 12.85 -4.11 6.34
C ILE A 61 14.21 -3.69 5.75
N ALA A 62 14.77 -2.56 6.20
CA ALA A 62 16.06 -2.07 5.74
C ALA A 62 17.25 -3.01 6.03
N GLU A 63 17.12 -3.91 7.00
CA GLU A 63 18.11 -4.96 7.27
C GLU A 63 18.18 -6.02 6.16
N HIS A 64 17.13 -6.14 5.33
CA HIS A 64 16.97 -7.19 4.33
C HIS A 64 16.83 -6.69 2.89
N ALA A 65 16.46 -5.42 2.70
CA ALA A 65 16.15 -4.84 1.41
C ALA A 65 16.63 -3.39 1.32
N THR A 66 16.61 -2.82 0.12
CA THR A 66 16.55 -1.37 -0.05
C THR A 66 15.08 -0.97 0.08
N VAL A 67 14.73 -0.17 1.08
CA VAL A 67 13.35 0.20 1.37
C VAL A 67 13.14 1.70 1.16
N ILE A 68 12.05 2.03 0.50
CA ILE A 68 11.61 3.40 0.20
C ILE A 68 10.26 3.59 0.88
N ARG A 69 10.16 4.59 1.77
CA ARG A 69 8.89 5.10 2.26
C ARG A 69 8.70 6.54 1.81
N TYR A 70 7.48 6.95 1.59
CA TYR A 70 7.18 8.30 1.15
C TYR A 70 5.80 8.76 1.62
N SER A 71 5.59 10.06 1.63
CA SER A 71 4.29 10.69 1.86
C SER A 71 3.70 11.09 0.50
N ARG A 72 2.46 10.66 0.22
CA ARG A 72 1.75 11.09 -0.99
C ARG A 72 1.56 12.59 -1.02
N VAL A 73 1.35 13.15 -2.21
CA VAL A 73 0.89 14.54 -2.38
C VAL A 73 -0.31 14.80 -1.46
N GLY A 74 -0.25 15.88 -0.69
CA GLY A 74 -1.27 16.24 0.31
C GLY A 74 -1.04 15.68 1.71
N ASN A 75 -0.05 14.77 1.90
CA ASN A 75 0.23 14.14 3.19
C ASN A 75 1.64 14.49 3.69
N GLY A 76 1.86 14.40 4.99
CA GLY A 76 3.15 14.67 5.62
C GLY A 76 3.72 16.04 5.24
N ASN A 77 5.00 16.08 4.90
CA ASN A 77 5.68 17.27 4.41
C ASN A 77 5.68 17.40 2.88
N SER A 78 5.00 16.52 2.16
CA SER A 78 4.79 16.65 0.72
C SER A 78 3.93 17.87 0.38
N THR A 79 4.00 18.33 -0.86
CA THR A 79 3.22 19.50 -1.32
C THR A 79 1.74 19.34 -0.96
N ALA A 80 1.19 20.33 -0.25
CA ALA A 80 -0.22 20.39 0.07
C ALA A 80 -1.06 20.60 -1.20
N ILE A 81 -2.21 19.91 -1.28
CA ILE A 81 -3.09 19.98 -2.44
C ILE A 81 -4.48 20.50 -2.07
N LYS A 82 -5.15 21.08 -3.07
CA LYS A 82 -6.53 21.60 -2.94
C LYS A 82 -7.50 20.93 -3.92
N ARG A 83 -7.04 19.95 -4.70
CA ARG A 83 -7.87 19.19 -5.64
C ARG A 83 -7.98 17.74 -5.17
N HIS A 84 -8.98 17.05 -5.71
CA HIS A 84 -9.14 15.62 -5.47
C HIS A 84 -8.11 14.81 -6.24
N PHE A 85 -7.58 13.78 -5.58
CA PHE A 85 -6.73 12.77 -6.18
C PHE A 85 -7.40 11.41 -6.02
N THR A 86 -7.45 10.65 -7.09
CA THR A 86 -7.88 9.25 -7.08
C THR A 86 -6.71 8.33 -6.77
N SER A 87 -6.98 7.05 -6.51
CA SER A 87 -5.95 6.03 -6.40
C SER A 87 -5.10 5.90 -7.68
N SER A 88 -5.70 6.18 -8.84
CA SER A 88 -5.00 6.22 -10.12
C SER A 88 -3.99 7.38 -10.21
N ASP A 89 -4.38 8.59 -9.76
CA ASP A 89 -3.46 9.73 -9.70
C ASP A 89 -2.27 9.42 -8.77
N TYR A 90 -2.53 8.85 -7.59
CA TYR A 90 -1.46 8.47 -6.66
C TYR A 90 -0.55 7.37 -7.20
N ALA A 91 -1.09 6.41 -7.96
CA ALA A 91 -0.30 5.38 -8.63
C ALA A 91 0.65 6.00 -9.68
N GLU A 92 0.21 7.02 -10.42
CA GLU A 92 1.05 7.78 -11.34
C GLU A 92 2.21 8.45 -10.60
N TYR A 93 1.92 9.20 -9.52
CA TYR A 93 2.98 9.85 -8.73
C TYR A 93 3.93 8.85 -8.04
N ALA A 94 3.46 7.67 -7.65
CA ALA A 94 4.34 6.62 -7.15
C ALA A 94 5.30 6.09 -8.24
N SER A 95 4.81 5.94 -9.47
CA SER A 95 5.63 5.58 -10.63
C SER A 95 6.68 6.65 -10.94
N GLU A 96 6.29 7.92 -10.97
CA GLU A 96 7.19 9.04 -11.22
C GLU A 96 8.20 9.23 -10.08
N LEU A 97 7.83 8.93 -8.82
CA LEU A 97 8.77 8.91 -7.70
C LEU A 97 9.88 7.88 -7.93
N LEU A 98 9.55 6.67 -8.38
CA LEU A 98 10.56 5.65 -8.70
C LEU A 98 11.51 6.14 -9.82
N VAL A 99 10.99 6.84 -10.83
CA VAL A 99 11.80 7.46 -11.90
C VAL A 99 12.71 8.55 -11.33
N ALA A 100 12.18 9.44 -10.50
CA ALA A 100 12.96 10.53 -9.88
C ALA A 100 14.07 10.00 -8.95
N LEU A 101 13.87 8.82 -8.35
CA LEU A 101 14.86 8.13 -7.52
C LEU A 101 15.82 7.23 -8.31
N ASP A 102 15.77 7.23 -9.65
CA ASP A 102 16.57 6.37 -10.55
C ASP A 102 16.40 4.85 -10.22
N VAL A 103 15.19 4.46 -9.82
CA VAL A 103 14.85 3.07 -9.56
C VAL A 103 14.50 2.37 -10.87
N ASN A 104 15.46 1.61 -11.43
CA ASN A 104 15.37 0.99 -12.75
C ASN A 104 14.95 -0.49 -12.72
N GLN A 105 14.71 -1.07 -11.56
CA GLN A 105 14.28 -2.45 -11.40
C GLN A 105 12.88 -2.54 -10.77
N PRO A 106 12.12 -3.62 -11.05
CA PRO A 106 10.81 -3.79 -10.44
C PRO A 106 10.87 -3.89 -8.92
N VAL A 107 9.92 -3.25 -8.24
CA VAL A 107 9.84 -3.21 -6.77
C VAL A 107 8.91 -4.29 -6.20
N ILE A 108 9.07 -4.62 -4.93
CA ILE A 108 8.03 -5.23 -4.11
C ILE A 108 7.22 -4.08 -3.53
N LEU A 109 5.93 -4.02 -3.85
CA LEU A 109 5.05 -2.98 -3.33
C LEU A 109 4.34 -3.48 -2.07
N VAL A 110 4.54 -2.79 -0.96
CA VAL A 110 3.85 -3.06 0.31
C VAL A 110 2.87 -1.94 0.57
N ALA A 111 1.60 -2.25 0.76
CA ALA A 111 0.54 -1.26 0.82
C ALA A 111 -0.40 -1.49 2.00
N HIS A 112 -0.79 -0.42 2.70
CA HIS A 112 -1.72 -0.47 3.82
C HIS A 112 -3.04 0.25 3.49
N SER A 113 -4.17 -0.34 3.90
CA SER A 113 -5.49 0.32 3.85
C SER A 113 -5.81 0.89 2.45
N TYR A 114 -6.08 2.20 2.33
CA TYR A 114 -6.30 2.87 1.05
C TYR A 114 -5.12 2.72 0.07
N GLY A 115 -3.90 2.61 0.59
CA GLY A 115 -2.73 2.27 -0.24
C GLY A 115 -2.90 0.98 -1.04
N GLY A 116 -3.75 0.05 -0.58
CA GLY A 116 -4.12 -1.14 -1.34
C GLY A 116 -4.88 -0.84 -2.63
N SER A 117 -5.70 0.22 -2.67
CA SER A 117 -6.34 0.70 -3.91
C SER A 117 -5.30 1.33 -4.84
N VAL A 118 -4.39 2.15 -4.30
CA VAL A 118 -3.26 2.73 -5.07
C VAL A 118 -2.38 1.62 -5.65
N ALA A 119 -2.06 0.60 -4.85
CA ALA A 119 -1.22 -0.51 -5.28
C ALA A 119 -1.85 -1.34 -6.41
N ARG A 120 -3.17 -1.54 -6.38
CA ARG A 120 -3.89 -2.23 -7.46
C ARG A 120 -3.91 -1.42 -8.76
N GLU A 121 -4.13 -0.11 -8.68
CA GLU A 121 -4.02 0.80 -9.84
C GLU A 121 -2.58 0.83 -10.38
N PHE A 122 -1.58 0.92 -9.50
CA PHE A 122 -0.17 0.88 -9.87
C PHE A 122 0.18 -0.41 -10.62
N ALA A 123 -0.24 -1.56 -10.07
CA ALA A 123 0.02 -2.86 -10.67
C ALA A 123 -0.63 -3.02 -12.06
N ALA A 124 -1.82 -2.43 -12.27
CA ALA A 124 -2.50 -2.44 -13.55
C ALA A 124 -1.86 -1.49 -14.57
N ALA A 125 -1.50 -0.28 -14.15
CA ALA A 125 -0.95 0.75 -15.04
C ALA A 125 0.54 0.55 -15.35
N TYR A 126 1.32 0.07 -14.36
CA TYR A 126 2.79 -0.05 -14.43
C TYR A 126 3.29 -1.47 -14.13
N PRO A 127 2.78 -2.52 -14.81
CA PRO A 127 3.08 -3.92 -14.46
C PRO A 127 4.56 -4.29 -14.57
N LYS A 128 5.36 -3.50 -15.32
CA LYS A 128 6.81 -3.71 -15.43
C LYS A 128 7.62 -3.14 -14.28
N GLN A 129 7.02 -2.27 -13.46
CA GLN A 129 7.67 -1.66 -12.30
C GLN A 129 7.44 -2.44 -11.00
N ILE A 130 6.64 -3.50 -11.04
CA ILE A 130 6.29 -4.30 -9.86
C ILE A 130 6.63 -5.79 -10.10
N LYS A 131 7.15 -6.47 -9.07
CA LYS A 131 7.47 -7.90 -9.11
C LYS A 131 6.76 -8.73 -8.03
N ALA A 132 6.22 -8.08 -6.98
CA ALA A 132 5.40 -8.73 -5.95
C ALA A 132 4.56 -7.69 -5.21
N LEU A 133 3.47 -8.13 -4.59
CA LEU A 133 2.54 -7.29 -3.85
C LEU A 133 2.27 -7.88 -2.47
N LEU A 134 2.45 -7.08 -1.41
CA LEU A 134 2.02 -7.37 -0.06
C LEU A 134 1.04 -6.30 0.40
N MET A 135 -0.20 -6.67 0.69
CA MET A 135 -1.22 -5.74 1.16
C MET A 135 -1.62 -6.04 2.61
N LEU A 136 -1.71 -4.99 3.42
CA LEU A 136 -2.04 -5.03 4.84
C LEU A 136 -3.41 -4.40 5.05
N ASP A 137 -4.39 -5.19 5.42
CA ASP A 137 -5.79 -4.81 5.66
C ASP A 137 -6.31 -3.78 4.62
N PRO A 138 -6.18 -4.08 3.31
CA PRO A 138 -6.33 -3.11 2.24
C PRO A 138 -7.79 -2.70 2.03
N SER A 139 -8.05 -1.47 1.62
CA SER A 139 -9.37 -0.99 1.22
C SER A 139 -9.81 -1.53 -0.13
N SER A 140 -11.13 -1.62 -0.32
CA SER A 140 -11.75 -2.09 -1.55
C SER A 140 -12.95 -1.24 -1.95
N GLU A 141 -13.18 -1.09 -3.24
CA GLU A 141 -14.40 -0.53 -3.82
C GLU A 141 -15.67 -1.29 -3.41
N HIS A 142 -15.51 -2.47 -2.82
CA HIS A 142 -16.62 -3.30 -2.29
C HIS A 142 -16.89 -3.06 -0.79
N ASP A 143 -16.15 -2.18 -0.10
CA ASP A 143 -16.40 -1.84 1.30
C ASP A 143 -17.84 -1.40 1.54
N VAL A 144 -18.35 -0.55 0.67
CA VAL A 144 -19.73 -0.04 0.74
C VAL A 144 -20.77 -1.17 0.52
N ASP A 145 -20.46 -2.20 -0.23
CA ASP A 145 -21.33 -3.35 -0.44
C ASP A 145 -21.40 -4.21 0.83
N ILE A 146 -20.27 -4.40 1.51
CA ILE A 146 -20.21 -5.11 2.80
C ILE A 146 -21.07 -4.40 3.83
N LEU A 147 -20.88 -3.08 4.01
CA LEU A 147 -21.69 -2.34 4.96
C LEU A 147 -23.19 -2.45 4.66
N ARG A 148 -23.58 -2.27 3.39
CA ARG A 148 -24.98 -2.33 2.95
C ARG A 148 -25.59 -3.72 3.06
N ALA A 149 -24.79 -4.77 2.94
CA ALA A 149 -25.25 -6.14 3.14
C ALA A 149 -25.56 -6.46 4.61
N ILE A 150 -24.94 -5.75 5.55
CA ILE A 150 -25.18 -5.91 6.99
C ILE A 150 -26.44 -5.15 7.42
N ASP A 151 -26.52 -3.86 7.11
CA ASP A 151 -27.64 -2.97 7.41
C ASP A 151 -27.66 -1.79 6.43
N LEU A 152 -28.60 -1.82 5.48
CA LEU A 152 -28.65 -0.84 4.40
C LEU A 152 -28.84 0.60 4.89
N GLU A 153 -29.74 0.81 5.87
CA GLU A 153 -30.04 2.16 6.35
C GLU A 153 -28.89 2.73 7.18
N LYS A 154 -28.34 1.92 8.09
CA LYS A 154 -27.19 2.30 8.91
C LYS A 154 -25.96 2.53 8.02
N ALA A 155 -25.70 1.66 7.07
CA ALA A 155 -24.60 1.80 6.11
C ALA A 155 -24.66 3.12 5.33
N ASN A 156 -25.83 3.47 4.80
CA ASN A 156 -25.97 4.72 4.05
C ASN A 156 -25.71 5.97 4.92
N ARG A 157 -26.10 5.93 6.21
CA ARG A 157 -25.79 7.01 7.17
C ARG A 157 -24.29 7.07 7.47
N GLU A 158 -23.65 5.93 7.75
CA GLU A 158 -22.23 5.86 8.04
C GLU A 158 -21.37 6.31 6.85
N ILE A 159 -21.69 5.85 5.64
CA ILE A 159 -20.99 6.26 4.40
C ILE A 159 -21.13 7.78 4.17
N ALA A 160 -22.31 8.33 4.36
CA ALA A 160 -22.52 9.78 4.20
C ALA A 160 -21.71 10.57 5.23
N GLN A 161 -21.65 10.11 6.49
CA GLN A 161 -20.87 10.77 7.54
C GLN A 161 -19.36 10.71 7.25
N ILE A 162 -18.83 9.52 6.89
CA ILE A 162 -17.41 9.36 6.55
C ILE A 162 -17.00 10.29 5.40
N LYS A 163 -17.85 10.43 4.37
CA LYS A 163 -17.58 11.38 3.28
C LYS A 163 -17.54 12.83 3.73
N LEU A 164 -18.42 13.22 4.67
CA LEU A 164 -18.43 14.58 5.22
C LEU A 164 -17.20 14.85 6.07
N ASP A 165 -16.80 13.88 6.91
CA ASP A 165 -15.63 13.99 7.78
C ASP A 165 -14.35 14.09 6.94
N ASP A 166 -14.22 13.27 5.90
CA ASP A 166 -13.11 13.28 4.96
C ASP A 166 -12.96 14.64 4.26
N MET A 167 -14.08 15.22 3.83
CA MET A 167 -14.10 16.54 3.20
C MET A 167 -13.78 17.68 4.19
N ALA A 168 -14.24 17.57 5.44
CA ALA A 168 -14.04 18.59 6.47
C ALA A 168 -12.58 18.66 6.92
N ASP A 169 -11.89 17.53 6.98
CA ASP A 169 -10.48 17.44 7.34
C ASP A 169 -9.52 17.95 6.24
N GLY A 170 -10.07 18.44 5.12
CA GLY A 170 -9.29 18.93 4.01
C GLY A 170 -8.48 17.83 3.33
N MET A 171 -8.81 16.61 3.67
CA MET A 171 -8.21 15.44 3.05
C MET A 171 -8.61 15.40 1.59
N SER A 172 -7.72 15.01 0.76
CA SER A 172 -7.82 15.00 -0.69
C SER A 172 -8.83 13.97 -1.22
N ASN A 173 -10.01 13.86 -0.64
CA ASN A 173 -11.02 12.86 -1.03
C ASN A 173 -10.45 11.47 -1.32
N GLN A 174 -9.44 11.06 -0.57
CA GLN A 174 -8.72 9.82 -0.75
C GLN A 174 -9.64 8.61 -0.77
N TYR A 175 -10.80 8.73 -0.17
CA TYR A 175 -11.81 7.69 -0.11
C TYR A 175 -12.96 7.87 -1.09
N LEU A 176 -13.07 9.02 -1.78
CA LEU A 176 -14.24 9.28 -2.63
C LEU A 176 -14.32 8.32 -3.80
N ASP A 177 -13.21 7.88 -4.35
CA ASP A 177 -13.21 6.97 -5.47
C ASP A 177 -13.78 5.60 -5.09
N PHE A 178 -13.38 4.98 -3.98
CA PHE A 178 -13.94 3.69 -3.59
C PHE A 178 -15.23 3.79 -2.77
N TRP A 179 -15.39 4.78 -1.87
CA TRP A 179 -16.66 5.03 -1.20
C TRP A 179 -17.79 5.42 -2.16
N SER A 180 -17.44 6.00 -3.30
CA SER A 180 -18.35 6.23 -4.42
C SER A 180 -18.54 5.00 -5.31
N LYS A 181 -17.86 3.90 -4.96
CA LYS A 181 -17.87 2.64 -5.72
C LYS A 181 -17.35 2.80 -7.14
N ARG A 182 -16.25 3.51 -7.31
CA ARG A 182 -15.53 3.50 -8.58
C ARG A 182 -14.93 2.11 -8.80
N PRO A 183 -15.26 1.42 -9.88
CA PRO A 183 -14.64 0.13 -10.17
C PRO A 183 -13.14 0.32 -10.39
N LEU A 184 -12.34 -0.58 -9.82
CA LEU A 184 -10.91 -0.66 -10.09
C LEU A 184 -10.67 -1.63 -11.25
N PRO A 185 -9.53 -1.47 -11.95
CA PRO A 185 -9.24 -2.30 -13.12
C PRO A 185 -9.02 -3.78 -12.77
N ASP A 186 -9.28 -4.64 -13.72
CA ASP A 186 -8.80 -6.03 -13.69
C ASP A 186 -7.28 -6.08 -13.84
N TYR A 187 -6.64 -7.16 -13.39
CA TYR A 187 -5.18 -7.31 -13.36
C TYR A 187 -4.66 -8.47 -14.24
N PRO A 188 -4.98 -8.53 -15.54
CA PRO A 188 -4.51 -9.62 -16.38
C PRO A 188 -3.00 -9.65 -16.51
N GLN A 189 -2.33 -8.49 -16.39
CA GLN A 189 -0.88 -8.35 -16.55
C GLN A 189 -0.08 -8.85 -15.36
N ILE A 190 -0.70 -9.00 -14.20
CA ILE A 190 -0.02 -9.37 -12.95
C ILE A 190 -0.42 -10.75 -12.42
N LYS A 191 -1.16 -11.55 -13.20
CA LYS A 191 -1.69 -12.85 -12.75
C LYS A 191 -0.63 -13.80 -12.22
N ASP A 192 0.58 -13.79 -12.79
CA ASP A 192 1.67 -14.67 -12.38
C ASP A 192 2.54 -14.08 -11.26
N MET A 193 2.27 -12.86 -10.85
CA MET A 193 3.01 -12.17 -9.79
C MET A 193 2.66 -12.77 -8.41
N PRO A 194 3.64 -12.97 -7.52
CA PRO A 194 3.37 -13.30 -6.13
C PRO A 194 2.60 -12.20 -5.43
N VAL A 195 1.48 -12.56 -4.81
CA VAL A 195 0.62 -11.65 -4.04
C VAL A 195 0.38 -12.23 -2.67
N THR A 196 0.53 -11.42 -1.62
CA THR A 196 0.12 -11.76 -0.26
C THR A 196 -0.80 -10.67 0.28
N VAL A 197 -1.92 -11.06 0.89
CA VAL A 197 -2.84 -10.15 1.57
C VAL A 197 -2.96 -10.58 3.02
N ILE A 198 -2.62 -9.69 3.94
CA ILE A 198 -2.85 -9.86 5.38
C ILE A 198 -4.10 -9.08 5.75
N THR A 199 -5.11 -9.75 6.29
CA THR A 199 -6.40 -9.14 6.61
C THR A 199 -6.72 -9.35 8.09
N SER A 200 -7.07 -8.27 8.79
CA SER A 200 -7.53 -8.34 10.16
C SER A 200 -8.98 -8.85 10.21
N VAL A 201 -9.20 -9.88 11.01
CA VAL A 201 -10.54 -10.37 11.38
C VAL A 201 -10.73 -10.28 12.91
N ARG A 202 -10.01 -9.36 13.56
CA ARG A 202 -10.07 -9.17 15.01
C ARG A 202 -11.46 -8.70 15.43
N LYS A 203 -11.99 -9.36 16.44
CA LYS A 203 -13.24 -8.94 17.08
C LYS A 203 -13.05 -7.68 17.91
N VAL A 204 -14.04 -6.78 17.85
CA VAL A 204 -14.05 -5.52 18.59
C VAL A 204 -15.34 -5.45 19.40
N ASP A 205 -15.21 -5.28 20.72
CA ASP A 205 -16.37 -5.27 21.64
C ASP A 205 -17.34 -4.11 21.38
N SER A 206 -16.82 -2.97 20.93
CA SER A 206 -17.60 -1.75 20.64
C SER A 206 -17.22 -1.20 19.28
N PRO A 207 -17.70 -1.78 18.17
CA PRO A 207 -17.34 -1.35 16.82
C PRO A 207 -17.87 0.07 16.53
N VAL A 208 -17.00 0.94 16.00
CA VAL A 208 -17.33 2.32 15.67
C VAL A 208 -18.28 2.44 14.48
N ASN A 209 -18.29 1.45 13.60
CA ASN A 209 -19.19 1.37 12.44
C ASN A 209 -19.41 -0.10 12.04
N LEU A 210 -20.26 -0.32 11.04
CA LEU A 210 -20.61 -1.68 10.56
C LEU A 210 -19.42 -2.47 10.06
N PHE A 211 -18.42 -1.79 9.46
CA PHE A 211 -17.23 -2.43 8.92
C PHE A 211 -16.38 -3.13 10.00
N PHE A 212 -16.36 -2.58 11.23
CA PHE A 212 -15.63 -3.15 12.36
C PHE A 212 -16.46 -4.14 13.21
N THR A 213 -17.69 -4.43 12.82
CA THR A 213 -18.46 -5.52 13.46
C THR A 213 -17.84 -6.88 13.11
N ASP A 214 -18.12 -7.91 13.92
CA ASP A 214 -17.67 -9.29 13.64
C ASP A 214 -18.08 -9.73 12.24
N GLN A 215 -19.33 -9.45 11.85
CA GLN A 215 -19.83 -9.77 10.52
C GLN A 215 -19.10 -8.99 9.42
N GLY A 216 -18.86 -7.70 9.62
CA GLY A 216 -18.13 -6.85 8.67
C GLY A 216 -16.72 -7.35 8.47
N ARG A 217 -16.00 -7.64 9.55
CA ARG A 217 -14.62 -8.15 9.48
C ARG A 217 -14.54 -9.56 8.87
N GLN A 218 -15.51 -10.42 9.12
CA GLN A 218 -15.58 -11.71 8.45
C GLN A 218 -15.79 -11.56 6.94
N MET A 219 -16.79 -10.78 6.51
CA MET A 219 -17.05 -10.53 5.08
C MET A 219 -15.84 -9.89 4.38
N TRP A 220 -15.13 -9.02 5.09
CA TRP A 220 -13.89 -8.41 4.62
C TRP A 220 -12.79 -9.45 4.42
N GLY A 221 -12.58 -10.33 5.39
CA GLY A 221 -11.62 -11.44 5.28
C GLY A 221 -11.94 -12.36 4.10
N GLU A 222 -13.22 -12.70 3.91
CA GLU A 222 -13.70 -13.53 2.79
C GLU A 222 -13.47 -12.86 1.43
N LEU A 223 -13.70 -11.53 1.32
CA LEU A 223 -13.45 -10.77 0.12
C LEU A 223 -11.97 -10.87 -0.30
N TRP A 224 -11.05 -10.57 0.62
CA TRP A 224 -9.62 -10.56 0.31
C TRP A 224 -9.04 -11.96 0.15
N GLN A 225 -9.59 -12.96 0.83
CA GLN A 225 -9.24 -14.37 0.59
C GLN A 225 -9.66 -14.79 -0.82
N GLY A 226 -10.88 -14.43 -1.25
CA GLY A 226 -11.36 -14.68 -2.60
C GLY A 226 -10.50 -13.97 -3.65
N TRP A 227 -10.16 -12.70 -3.43
CA TRP A 227 -9.31 -11.94 -4.34
C TRP A 227 -7.90 -12.55 -4.47
N ALA A 228 -7.25 -12.87 -3.36
CA ALA A 228 -5.93 -13.49 -3.38
C ALA A 228 -5.93 -14.86 -4.08
N SER A 229 -6.99 -15.65 -3.94
CA SER A 229 -7.13 -16.98 -4.55
C SER A 229 -7.22 -16.93 -6.09
N ALA A 230 -7.54 -15.78 -6.68
CA ALA A 230 -7.54 -15.60 -8.13
C ALA A 230 -6.13 -15.56 -8.76
N PHE A 231 -5.09 -15.44 -7.94
CA PHE A 231 -3.70 -15.44 -8.39
C PHE A 231 -3.08 -16.83 -8.15
N PRO A 232 -2.41 -17.43 -9.14
CA PRO A 232 -1.74 -18.75 -8.98
C PRO A 232 -0.72 -18.77 -7.84
N GLN A 233 -0.07 -17.64 -7.55
CA GLN A 233 0.88 -17.47 -6.46
C GLN A 233 0.32 -16.63 -5.31
N GLY A 234 -1.01 -16.46 -5.24
CA GLY A 234 -1.70 -15.69 -4.23
C GLY A 234 -1.71 -16.38 -2.87
N LYS A 235 -1.58 -15.61 -1.81
CA LYS A 235 -1.67 -16.02 -0.41
C LYS A 235 -2.56 -15.06 0.36
N SER A 236 -3.49 -15.58 1.14
CA SER A 236 -4.24 -14.81 2.14
C SER A 236 -3.85 -15.26 3.53
N VAL A 237 -3.64 -14.29 4.42
CA VAL A 237 -3.34 -14.47 5.84
C VAL A 237 -4.39 -13.72 6.64
N LEU A 238 -5.19 -14.44 7.43
CA LEU A 238 -6.14 -13.82 8.35
C LEU A 238 -5.52 -13.72 9.73
N THR A 239 -5.60 -12.55 10.37
CA THR A 239 -5.16 -12.36 11.75
C THR A 239 -6.29 -11.90 12.64
N GLY A 240 -6.41 -12.53 13.81
CA GLY A 240 -7.33 -12.12 14.88
C GLY A 240 -6.64 -11.31 15.98
N LYS A 241 -5.34 -11.03 15.85
CA LYS A 241 -4.54 -10.33 16.86
C LYS A 241 -4.46 -8.83 16.57
N SER A 242 -4.12 -8.45 15.35
CA SER A 242 -4.04 -7.04 14.96
C SER A 242 -5.40 -6.44 14.60
N GLY A 243 -5.51 -5.12 14.80
CA GLY A 243 -6.56 -4.31 14.22
C GLY A 243 -6.23 -3.93 12.78
N HIS A 244 -6.74 -2.77 12.36
CA HIS A 244 -6.51 -2.22 11.03
C HIS A 244 -5.04 -1.94 10.72
N PHE A 245 -4.26 -1.55 11.70
CA PHE A 245 -2.84 -1.20 11.57
C PHE A 245 -1.94 -2.42 11.83
N VAL A 246 -1.94 -3.38 10.91
CA VAL A 246 -1.20 -4.64 11.05
C VAL A 246 0.29 -4.40 11.29
N GLN A 247 0.88 -3.41 10.63
CA GLN A 247 2.30 -3.04 10.77
C GLN A 247 2.67 -2.50 12.16
N PHE A 248 1.68 -2.01 12.93
CA PHE A 248 1.87 -1.58 14.32
C PHE A 248 1.61 -2.70 15.31
N ASP A 249 0.55 -3.47 15.10
CA ASP A 249 0.09 -4.49 16.05
C ASP A 249 0.89 -5.81 15.91
N GLU A 250 1.28 -6.18 14.68
CA GLU A 250 2.02 -7.41 14.37
C GLU A 250 3.17 -7.15 13.35
N PRO A 251 4.16 -6.29 13.67
CA PRO A 251 5.27 -5.97 12.75
C PRO A 251 6.03 -7.21 12.28
N GLU A 252 6.22 -8.20 13.16
CA GLU A 252 6.87 -9.47 12.85
C GLU A 252 6.11 -10.28 11.77
N LEU A 253 4.78 -10.22 11.77
CA LEU A 253 3.97 -10.89 10.75
C LEU A 253 4.23 -10.24 9.39
N VAL A 254 4.25 -8.91 9.34
CA VAL A 254 4.52 -8.16 8.10
C VAL A 254 5.91 -8.48 7.56
N LEU A 255 6.93 -8.44 8.42
CA LEU A 255 8.31 -8.76 8.04
C LEU A 255 8.43 -10.20 7.53
N ASN A 256 7.87 -11.17 8.24
CA ASN A 256 7.93 -12.57 7.85
C ASN A 256 7.28 -12.83 6.48
N GLU A 257 6.10 -12.25 6.21
CA GLU A 257 5.43 -12.40 4.92
C GLU A 257 6.21 -11.72 3.79
N LEU A 258 6.84 -10.58 4.04
CA LEU A 258 7.70 -9.91 3.09
C LEU A 258 8.94 -10.76 2.77
N LEU A 259 9.59 -11.35 3.77
CA LEU A 259 10.75 -12.23 3.58
C LEU A 259 10.38 -13.49 2.78
N VAL A 260 9.20 -14.05 3.02
CA VAL A 260 8.68 -15.18 2.21
C VAL A 260 8.50 -14.79 0.75
N LEU A 261 8.00 -13.58 0.47
CA LEU A 261 7.89 -13.07 -0.90
C LEU A 261 9.27 -12.90 -1.55
N MET A 262 10.23 -12.31 -0.85
CA MET A 262 11.61 -12.16 -1.35
C MET A 262 12.24 -13.51 -1.70
N GLN A 263 12.11 -14.50 -0.81
CA GLN A 263 12.61 -15.87 -1.04
C GLN A 263 11.96 -16.56 -2.25
N LYS A 264 10.71 -16.26 -2.57
CA LYS A 264 10.07 -16.78 -3.80
C LYS A 264 10.67 -16.14 -5.04
N LEU A 265 10.95 -14.84 -5.00
CA LEU A 265 11.55 -14.09 -6.10
C LEU A 265 12.99 -14.52 -6.38
N ASP A 266 13.75 -14.94 -5.37
CA ASP A 266 15.13 -15.41 -5.50
C ASP A 266 15.23 -16.78 -6.17
N LYS A 267 14.13 -17.53 -6.28
CA LYS A 267 14.09 -18.86 -6.86
C LYS A 267 13.73 -18.88 -8.36
N HIS A 268 13.35 -17.73 -8.89
CA HIS A 268 12.92 -17.54 -10.28
C HIS A 268 13.83 -16.55 -11.00
#